data_54d136dbb1219948fb4731de06daca5c
#
_entry.id   54d136dbb1219948fb4731de06daca5c
#
_cell.length_a   1.000
_cell.length_b   1.000
_cell.length_c   1.000
_cell.angle_alpha   90.00
_cell.angle_beta   90.00
_cell.angle_gamma   90.00
#
_symmetry.space_group_name_H-M   'P 1'
#
loop_
_entity.id
_entity.type
_entity.pdbx_description
1 polymer ?
#
loop_
_entity_poly.entity_id
_entity_poly.type
_entity_poly.pdbx_seq_one_letter_code
_entity_poly.pdbx_strand_id
1 'polypeptide(L)'
;LPEIYYSLAECEFRDGNTSEAAKLLNKVRRRNYPEADVEEYLYIPEGPVVLDEQELLDEWGREFLSESRRRTDLIRFGKFCNGVWWDKQPDADTHTIIFPLHRDVLNANPKLEQNEGYPRPE
;
A
#
# COMPACT_ATOMS: atom_id res chain seq x y z
N LEU A 1 -6.01 -0.87 -15.85
CA LEU A 1 -7.43 -0.79 -15.47
C LEU A 1 -7.71 -1.21 -14.03
N PRO A 2 -7.14 -2.30 -13.46
CA PRO A 2 -7.35 -2.65 -12.04
C PRO A 2 -7.01 -1.49 -11.09
N GLU A 3 -5.92 -0.80 -11.31
CA GLU A 3 -5.48 0.32 -10.47
C GLU A 3 -6.55 1.41 -10.32
N ILE A 4 -7.32 1.69 -11.38
CA ILE A 4 -8.41 2.68 -11.32
C ILE A 4 -9.53 2.17 -10.39
N TYR A 5 -9.90 0.88 -10.49
CA TYR A 5 -10.89 0.28 -9.60
C TYR A 5 -10.43 0.31 -8.15
N TYR A 6 -9.17 -0.02 -7.89
CA TYR A 6 -8.58 -0.02 -6.55
C TYR A 6 -8.48 1.39 -5.96
N SER A 7 -8.07 2.36 -6.77
CA SER A 7 -8.00 3.76 -6.31
C SER A 7 -9.39 4.30 -5.95
N LEU A 8 -10.40 4.02 -6.79
CA LEU A 8 -11.77 4.42 -6.49
C LEU A 8 -12.31 3.67 -5.27
N ALA A 9 -12.04 2.37 -5.15
CA ALA A 9 -12.44 1.58 -4.00
C ALA A 9 -11.82 2.11 -2.70
N GLU A 10 -10.56 2.51 -2.73
CA GLU A 10 -9.93 3.13 -1.56
C GLU A 10 -10.56 4.48 -1.21
N CYS A 11 -10.92 5.31 -2.19
CA CYS A 11 -11.65 6.55 -1.94
C CYS A 11 -13.01 6.26 -1.28
N GLU A 12 -13.78 5.35 -1.83
CA GLU A 12 -15.08 4.95 -1.25
C GLU A 12 -14.92 4.39 0.18
N PHE A 13 -13.91 3.56 0.40
CA PHE A 13 -13.63 3.01 1.73
C PHE A 13 -13.30 4.11 2.74
N ARG A 14 -12.45 5.08 2.38
CA ARG A 14 -12.06 6.21 3.25
C ARG A 14 -13.23 7.16 3.54
N ASP A 15 -14.18 7.26 2.61
CA ASP A 15 -15.43 8.03 2.79
C ASP A 15 -16.49 7.25 3.60
N GLY A 16 -16.18 6.02 4.03
CA GLY A 16 -17.09 5.19 4.83
C GLY A 16 -18.05 4.32 4.00
N ASN A 17 -17.94 4.33 2.67
CA ASN A 17 -18.78 3.57 1.74
C ASN A 17 -18.20 2.18 1.49
N THR A 18 -17.97 1.39 2.54
CA THR A 18 -17.30 0.08 2.46
C THR A 18 -17.97 -0.87 1.47
N SER A 19 -19.29 -0.84 1.36
CA SER A 19 -20.04 -1.70 0.41
C SER A 19 -19.73 -1.35 -1.06
N GLU A 20 -19.62 -0.07 -1.39
CA GLU A 20 -19.26 0.35 -2.76
C GLU A 20 -17.80 0.04 -3.06
N ALA A 21 -16.90 0.28 -2.09
CA ALA A 21 -15.51 -0.14 -2.19
C ALA A 21 -15.38 -1.64 -2.50
N ALA A 22 -16.09 -2.48 -1.75
CA ALA A 22 -16.13 -3.92 -1.93
C ALA A 22 -16.59 -4.33 -3.34
N LYS A 23 -17.66 -3.73 -3.85
CA LYS A 23 -18.16 -4.01 -5.20
C LYS A 23 -17.13 -3.68 -6.29
N LEU A 24 -16.37 -2.59 -6.12
CA LEU A 24 -15.32 -2.21 -7.06
C LEU A 24 -14.18 -3.22 -7.06
N LEU A 25 -13.72 -3.66 -5.88
CA LEU A 25 -12.69 -4.69 -5.74
C LEU A 25 -13.17 -6.04 -6.29
N ASN A 26 -14.40 -6.41 -6.02
CA ASN A 26 -15.00 -7.66 -6.50
C ASN A 26 -15.02 -7.77 -8.04
N LYS A 27 -15.14 -6.66 -8.76
CA LYS A 27 -15.03 -6.67 -10.23
C LYS A 27 -13.66 -7.18 -10.69
N VAL A 28 -12.61 -6.87 -9.95
CA VAL A 28 -11.25 -7.34 -10.25
C VAL A 28 -11.05 -8.77 -9.73
N ARG A 29 -11.52 -9.08 -8.52
CA ARG A 29 -11.41 -10.41 -7.91
C ARG A 29 -12.06 -11.50 -8.76
N ARG A 30 -13.23 -11.24 -9.36
CA ARG A 30 -13.90 -12.18 -10.27
C ARG A 30 -13.03 -12.62 -11.45
N ARG A 31 -12.07 -11.82 -11.86
CA ARG A 31 -11.10 -12.19 -12.89
C ARG A 31 -10.02 -13.14 -12.39
N ASN A 32 -9.66 -13.04 -11.11
CA ASN A 32 -8.48 -13.68 -10.53
C ASN A 32 -8.79 -15.06 -9.93
N TYR A 33 -10.06 -15.39 -9.72
CA TYR A 33 -10.48 -16.65 -9.11
C TYR A 33 -11.27 -17.52 -10.08
N PRO A 34 -11.19 -18.86 -9.96
CA PRO A 34 -11.99 -19.77 -10.77
C PRO A 34 -13.49 -19.50 -10.61
N GLU A 35 -14.25 -19.57 -11.70
CA GLU A 35 -15.70 -19.29 -11.68
C GLU A 35 -16.47 -20.16 -10.67
N ALA A 36 -16.04 -21.41 -10.48
CA ALA A 36 -16.69 -22.34 -9.57
C ALA A 36 -16.60 -21.93 -8.09
N ASP A 37 -15.53 -21.22 -7.71
CA ASP A 37 -15.21 -20.93 -6.30
C ASP A 37 -15.21 -19.43 -6.01
N VAL A 38 -15.41 -18.58 -7.02
CA VAL A 38 -15.21 -17.13 -6.92
C VAL A 38 -16.01 -16.47 -5.79
N GLU A 39 -17.22 -16.95 -5.52
CA GLU A 39 -18.09 -16.36 -4.49
C GLU A 39 -17.51 -16.50 -3.08
N GLU A 40 -16.69 -17.52 -2.83
CA GLU A 40 -16.02 -17.70 -1.53
C GLU A 40 -14.96 -16.65 -1.26
N TYR A 41 -14.45 -16.01 -2.31
CA TYR A 41 -13.38 -15.01 -2.25
C TYR A 41 -13.85 -13.57 -2.39
N LEU A 42 -15.15 -13.34 -2.64
CA LEU A 42 -15.66 -11.98 -2.78
C LEU A 42 -15.86 -11.29 -1.43
N TYR A 43 -15.74 -9.98 -1.45
CA TYR A 43 -16.08 -9.13 -0.31
C TYR A 43 -17.60 -9.00 -0.13
N ILE A 44 -18.03 -8.84 1.12
CA ILE A 44 -19.41 -8.47 1.46
C ILE A 44 -19.77 -7.16 0.72
N PRO A 45 -20.97 -7.08 0.06
CA PRO A 45 -22.12 -7.96 0.20
C PRO A 45 -22.22 -9.11 -0.82
N GLU A 46 -21.25 -9.30 -1.69
CA GLU A 46 -21.32 -10.29 -2.78
C GLU A 46 -20.72 -11.66 -2.39
N GLY A 47 -19.96 -11.70 -1.30
CA GLY A 47 -19.35 -12.91 -0.74
C GLY A 47 -19.10 -12.78 0.76
N PRO A 48 -18.40 -13.73 1.38
CA PRO A 48 -18.23 -13.79 2.83
C PRO A 48 -17.06 -12.96 3.39
N VAL A 49 -16.18 -12.44 2.55
CA VAL A 49 -14.94 -11.80 3.01
C VAL A 49 -15.23 -10.39 3.54
N VAL A 50 -14.74 -10.10 4.75
CA VAL A 50 -14.88 -8.77 5.36
C VAL A 50 -13.79 -7.85 4.81
N LEU A 51 -14.17 -6.66 4.36
CA LEU A 51 -13.26 -5.62 3.94
C LEU A 51 -13.03 -4.65 5.09
N ASP A 52 -11.84 -4.69 5.67
CA ASP A 52 -11.34 -3.68 6.59
C ASP A 52 -10.09 -2.98 6.01
N GLU A 53 -9.50 -2.05 6.76
CA GLU A 53 -8.34 -1.29 6.28
C GLU A 53 -7.11 -2.19 6.02
N GLN A 54 -6.88 -3.18 6.87
CA GLN A 54 -5.77 -4.10 6.70
C GLN A 54 -5.97 -4.99 5.48
N GLU A 55 -7.19 -5.52 5.31
CA GLU A 55 -7.55 -6.34 4.15
C GLU A 55 -7.45 -5.53 2.84
N LEU A 56 -7.86 -4.25 2.85
CA LEU A 56 -7.70 -3.36 1.70
C LEU A 56 -6.21 -3.18 1.33
N LEU A 57 -5.35 -2.96 2.31
CA LEU A 57 -3.90 -2.85 2.10
C LEU A 57 -3.31 -4.16 1.58
N ASP A 58 -3.77 -5.30 2.07
CA ASP A 58 -3.32 -6.62 1.64
C ASP A 58 -3.82 -6.94 0.23
N GLU A 59 -5.03 -6.51 -0.11
CA GLU A 59 -5.56 -6.65 -1.46
C GLU A 59 -4.76 -5.82 -2.48
N TRP A 60 -4.35 -4.60 -2.15
CA TRP A 60 -3.39 -3.84 -2.95
C TRP A 60 -2.08 -4.61 -3.16
N GLY A 61 -1.60 -5.28 -2.12
CA GLY A 61 -0.38 -6.09 -2.20
C GLY A 61 -0.51 -7.32 -3.07
N ARG A 62 -1.67 -7.98 -3.04
CA ARG A 62 -1.95 -9.18 -3.86
C ARG A 62 -2.06 -8.84 -5.34
N GLU A 63 -2.86 -7.83 -5.69
CA GLU A 63 -3.09 -7.46 -7.08
C GLU A 63 -1.83 -6.91 -7.76
N PHE A 64 -1.04 -6.12 -7.05
CA PHE A 64 0.13 -5.44 -7.61
C PHE A 64 1.46 -6.03 -7.11
N LEU A 65 1.48 -7.34 -6.87
CA LEU A 65 2.70 -8.03 -6.47
C LEU A 65 3.80 -7.81 -7.53
N SER A 66 4.98 -7.40 -7.07
CA SER A 66 6.15 -7.11 -7.91
C SER A 66 6.02 -5.88 -8.84
N GLU A 67 5.00 -5.05 -8.69
CA GLU A 67 4.82 -3.82 -9.48
C GLU A 67 5.42 -2.56 -8.80
N SER A 68 6.33 -2.75 -7.86
CA SER A 68 7.12 -1.69 -7.20
C SER A 68 6.32 -0.64 -6.43
N ARG A 69 5.06 -0.91 -6.07
CA ARG A 69 4.22 0.05 -5.37
C ARG A 69 4.04 -0.21 -3.86
N ARG A 70 4.35 -1.43 -3.38
CA ARG A 70 4.07 -1.83 -1.97
C ARG A 70 4.60 -0.82 -0.95
N ARG A 71 5.81 -0.27 -1.17
CA ARG A 71 6.38 0.77 -0.28
C ARG A 71 5.47 2.00 -0.17
N THR A 72 4.98 2.49 -1.30
CA THR A 72 4.08 3.66 -1.35
C THR A 72 2.77 3.36 -0.64
N ASP A 73 2.20 2.19 -0.85
CA ASP A 73 0.95 1.77 -0.19
C ASP A 73 1.14 1.64 1.32
N LEU A 74 2.22 1.02 1.78
CA LEU A 74 2.55 0.92 3.20
C LEU A 74 2.74 2.31 3.85
N ILE A 75 3.33 3.27 3.16
CA ILE A 75 3.47 4.65 3.64
C ILE A 75 2.09 5.32 3.76
N ARG A 76 1.25 5.22 2.71
CA ARG A 76 -0.10 5.83 2.69
C ARG A 76 -1.01 5.28 3.79
N PHE A 77 -0.87 3.99 4.13
CA PHE A 77 -1.60 3.33 5.21
C PHE A 77 -0.93 3.45 6.58
N GLY A 78 0.19 4.18 6.69
CA GLY A 78 0.92 4.36 7.96
C GLY A 78 1.57 3.09 8.50
N LYS A 79 1.79 2.08 7.65
CA LYS A 79 2.32 0.77 8.05
C LYS A 79 3.79 0.57 7.68
N PHE A 80 4.43 1.50 6.97
CA PHE A 80 5.79 1.31 6.47
C PHE A 80 6.82 1.19 7.60
N CYS A 81 6.81 2.11 8.54
CA CYS A 81 7.75 2.08 9.66
C CYS A 81 7.26 1.21 10.83
N ASN A 82 5.94 1.15 11.07
CA ASN A 82 5.37 0.48 12.23
C ASN A 82 5.01 -0.99 11.99
N GLY A 83 4.99 -1.43 10.72
CA GLY A 83 4.59 -2.79 10.36
C GLY A 83 5.56 -3.83 10.91
N VAL A 84 4.99 -4.95 11.35
CA VAL A 84 5.72 -6.14 11.80
C VAL A 84 5.30 -7.29 10.90
N TRP A 85 6.28 -7.97 10.31
CA TRP A 85 6.10 -9.24 9.61
C TRP A 85 7.35 -10.10 9.77
N TRP A 86 7.37 -11.29 9.20
CA TRP A 86 8.36 -12.32 9.49
C TRP A 86 9.84 -11.86 9.36
N ASP A 87 10.13 -10.89 8.50
CA ASP A 87 11.48 -10.38 8.23
C ASP A 87 11.67 -8.91 8.61
N LYS A 88 10.65 -8.27 9.23
CA LYS A 88 10.71 -6.86 9.61
C LYS A 88 10.23 -6.63 11.04
N GLN A 89 11.00 -5.85 11.77
CA GLN A 89 10.60 -5.20 13.03
C GLN A 89 10.29 -3.73 12.77
N PRO A 90 9.55 -3.05 13.66
CA PRO A 90 9.33 -1.61 13.55
C PRO A 90 10.64 -0.85 13.46
N ASP A 91 10.66 0.19 12.63
CA ASP A 91 11.79 1.12 12.59
C ASP A 91 11.83 1.97 13.87
N ALA A 92 13.00 2.49 14.22
CA ALA A 92 13.17 3.31 15.42
C ALA A 92 12.39 4.64 15.33
N ASP A 93 12.21 5.15 14.11
CA ASP A 93 11.47 6.37 13.80
C ASP A 93 10.94 6.32 12.36
N THR A 94 10.50 7.46 11.83
CA THR A 94 9.86 7.56 10.50
C THR A 94 10.78 8.12 9.42
N HIS A 95 12.07 8.34 9.68
CA HIS A 95 12.96 9.00 8.70
C HIS A 95 13.07 8.22 7.38
N THR A 96 12.96 6.89 7.42
CA THR A 96 13.05 6.01 6.24
C THR A 96 11.89 6.18 5.23
N ILE A 97 10.86 6.95 5.56
CA ILE A 97 9.80 7.35 4.61
C ILE A 97 10.36 8.22 3.48
N ILE A 98 11.38 9.03 3.78
CA ILE A 98 12.06 9.89 2.81
C ILE A 98 13.42 9.26 2.51
N PHE A 99 13.83 9.25 1.24
CA PHE A 99 15.16 8.77 0.87
C PHE A 99 16.25 9.80 1.22
N PRO A 100 17.47 9.36 1.58
CA PRO A 100 18.59 10.27 1.74
C PRO A 100 18.96 10.91 0.39
N LEU A 101 19.47 12.13 0.44
CA LEU A 101 20.09 12.75 -0.71
C LEU A 101 21.44 12.08 -1.02
N HIS A 102 21.66 11.79 -2.30
CA HIS A 102 22.90 11.16 -2.74
C HIS A 102 24.11 12.11 -2.50
N ARG A 103 25.26 11.53 -2.15
CA ARG A 103 26.50 12.26 -1.88
C ARG A 103 26.85 13.26 -2.99
N ASP A 104 26.78 12.84 -4.25
CA ASP A 104 27.18 13.69 -5.37
C ASP A 104 26.26 14.90 -5.54
N VAL A 105 24.96 14.77 -5.20
CA VAL A 105 24.00 15.89 -5.20
C VAL A 105 24.38 16.90 -4.11
N LEU A 106 24.70 16.43 -2.92
CA LEU A 106 25.11 17.27 -1.78
C LEU A 106 26.45 17.96 -2.06
N ASN A 107 27.38 17.27 -2.72
CA ASN A 107 28.68 17.84 -3.09
C ASN A 107 28.58 18.87 -4.22
N ALA A 108 27.64 18.66 -5.17
CA ALA A 108 27.40 19.62 -6.26
C ALA A 108 26.73 20.90 -5.78
N ASN A 109 26.00 20.87 -4.66
CA ASN A 109 25.35 22.06 -4.11
C ASN A 109 25.52 22.14 -2.58
N PRO A 110 26.53 22.91 -2.10
CA PRO A 110 26.82 23.03 -0.67
C PRO A 110 25.72 23.65 0.19
N LYS A 111 24.69 24.25 -0.45
CA LYS A 111 23.54 24.82 0.25
C LYS A 111 22.47 23.78 0.59
N LEU A 112 22.59 22.56 0.03
CA LEU A 112 21.68 21.48 0.36
C LEU A 112 22.08 20.83 1.69
N GLU A 113 21.09 20.57 2.50
CA GLU A 113 21.22 19.79 3.72
C GLU A 113 20.66 18.39 3.50
N GLN A 114 21.25 17.41 4.18
CA GLN A 114 20.73 16.03 4.17
C GLN A 114 19.36 15.98 4.85
N ASN A 115 18.51 15.09 4.38
CA ASN A 115 17.23 14.84 5.04
C ASN A 115 17.43 14.37 6.48
N GLU A 116 16.52 14.78 7.35
CA GLU A 116 16.55 14.44 8.76
C GLU A 116 16.67 12.92 8.99
N GLY A 117 17.43 12.51 9.99
CA GLY A 117 17.66 11.10 10.32
C GLY A 117 18.81 10.43 9.56
N TYR A 118 19.35 11.08 8.52
CA TYR A 118 20.47 10.56 7.74
C TYR A 118 21.76 11.33 7.99
N PRO A 119 22.91 10.63 8.17
CA PRO A 119 24.19 11.31 8.25
C PRO A 119 24.55 11.94 6.90
N ARG A 120 25.29 13.04 6.92
CA ARG A 120 25.90 13.55 5.69
C ARG A 120 26.98 12.57 5.25
N PRO A 121 26.94 12.03 4.02
CA PRO A 121 27.99 11.13 3.55
C PRO A 121 29.32 11.87 3.43
N GLU A 122 30.40 11.22 3.87
CA GLU A 122 31.79 11.70 3.76
C GLU A 122 32.28 11.74 2.30
#